data_893e684a2f1b5b946eed657a78c7ecdb
#
_entry.id   893e684a2f1b5b946eed657a78c7ecdb
#
_cell.length_a   1.000
_cell.length_b   1.000
_cell.length_c   1.000
_cell.angle_alpha   90.00
_cell.angle_beta   90.00
_cell.angle_gamma   90.00
#
_symmetry.space_group_name_H-M   'P 1'
#
loop_
_entity.id
_entity.type
_entity.pdbx_description
1 polymer ?
#
loop_
_entity_poly.entity_id
_entity_poly.type
_entity_poly.pdbx_seq_one_letter_code
_entity_poly.pdbx_strand_id
1 'polypeptide(L)'
;MTLADYRDHLDLDATTILKDNISWHYPMPGANTTPWQLEGVARTLIDGGFQDLVCVQNKTVVINAFKGEDLNNYVPIFHRYEIPVLYNFREGDMEWVPYTPKAEMRALDHIYPEGIRIPDYFIGKNIVHLPTVKCHIYTTTTGAMKNAFGGLLSTHRHYTHTWIHETLRDLLAIQKEIHPGIFAVMDGTTAGDGPGPRLHSPVKMDILLASADQVAIDAVAAKLMGFDPMAIDYIRLAHEDGLGVGDVSQIELVGDEPPFGRYHFKLGFDFHRVMAWFAWYGPTKFLQKLVLRTPLVIFPILYSETYHDYLRWPLKERGIYRRWLDESPWGTLFKRYQERNQALRPPEEGATTGQ
;
A
#
# COMPACT_ATOMS: atom_id res chain seq x y z
N MET A 1 -1.65 5.42 -17.31
CA MET A 1 -2.66 6.43 -16.95
C MET A 1 -3.43 6.91 -18.18
N THR A 2 -2.78 7.37 -19.25
CA THR A 2 -3.48 7.88 -20.45
C THR A 2 -4.38 6.84 -21.11
N LEU A 3 -3.95 5.58 -21.20
CA LEU A 3 -4.79 4.49 -21.74
C LEU A 3 -6.01 4.16 -20.90
N ALA A 4 -6.05 4.58 -19.65
CA ALA A 4 -7.16 4.41 -18.72
C ALA A 4 -7.83 5.75 -18.39
N ASP A 5 -7.74 6.72 -19.29
CA ASP A 5 -8.45 8.01 -19.32
C ASP A 5 -8.49 8.75 -17.97
N TYR A 6 -7.33 8.79 -17.28
CA TYR A 6 -7.25 9.31 -15.90
C TYR A 6 -7.82 10.72 -15.71
N ARG A 7 -7.82 11.55 -16.79
CA ARG A 7 -8.36 12.91 -16.76
C ARG A 7 -9.88 12.95 -16.62
N ASP A 8 -10.57 11.92 -17.06
CA ASP A 8 -12.03 11.81 -16.95
C ASP A 8 -12.47 11.34 -15.56
N HIS A 9 -11.51 10.86 -14.75
CA HIS A 9 -11.75 10.27 -13.44
C HIS A 9 -11.17 11.07 -12.27
N LEU A 10 -10.41 12.14 -12.55
CA LEU A 10 -9.83 13.01 -11.54
C LEU A 10 -10.28 14.44 -11.78
N ASP A 11 -10.69 15.13 -10.75
CA ASP A 11 -11.04 16.54 -10.79
C ASP A 11 -9.77 17.38 -10.89
N LEU A 12 -9.63 18.14 -11.99
CA LEU A 12 -8.43 18.95 -12.26
C LEU A 12 -8.24 20.09 -11.25
N ASP A 13 -9.33 20.59 -10.69
CA ASP A 13 -9.32 21.72 -9.76
C ASP A 13 -9.12 21.28 -8.29
N ALA A 14 -9.21 19.97 -8.02
CA ALA A 14 -9.02 19.43 -6.68
C ALA A 14 -7.54 19.03 -6.42
N THR A 15 -7.06 19.30 -5.21
CA THR A 15 -5.79 18.74 -4.72
C THR A 15 -5.76 17.23 -4.94
N THR A 16 -4.66 16.70 -5.44
CA THR A 16 -4.50 15.27 -5.70
C THR A 16 -3.54 14.62 -4.72
N ILE A 17 -4.05 13.71 -3.90
CA ILE A 17 -3.27 12.93 -2.95
C ILE A 17 -2.59 11.79 -3.68
N LEU A 18 -1.26 11.76 -3.65
CA LEU A 18 -0.45 10.61 -4.04
C LEU A 18 -0.35 9.66 -2.82
N LYS A 19 -1.09 8.57 -2.84
CA LYS A 19 -1.06 7.59 -1.75
C LYS A 19 -0.12 6.45 -2.11
N ASP A 20 1.12 6.61 -1.71
CA ASP A 20 2.12 5.55 -1.78
C ASP A 20 1.86 4.41 -0.79
N ASN A 21 2.61 3.34 -0.91
CA ASN A 21 2.57 2.17 -0.04
C ASN A 21 3.95 1.87 0.54
N ILE A 22 4.11 2.05 1.83
CA ILE A 22 5.29 1.60 2.58
C ILE A 22 4.86 0.45 3.48
N SER A 23 4.94 -0.78 2.96
CA SER A 23 4.64 -2.00 3.73
C SER A 23 5.75 -2.35 4.71
N TRP A 24 6.97 -1.95 4.39
CA TRP A 24 8.15 -2.08 5.25
C TRP A 24 9.07 -0.88 5.00
N HIS A 25 9.69 -0.33 6.05
CA HIS A 25 10.63 0.78 5.85
C HIS A 25 11.90 0.36 5.09
N TYR A 26 12.28 -0.93 5.13
CA TYR A 26 13.35 -1.44 4.28
C TYR A 26 12.88 -1.60 2.82
N PRO A 27 13.79 -1.38 1.84
CA PRO A 27 13.46 -1.40 0.41
C PRO A 27 13.39 -2.83 -0.14
N MET A 28 12.46 -3.63 0.40
CA MET A 28 12.24 -5.00 -0.07
C MET A 28 11.56 -4.97 -1.44
N PRO A 29 12.16 -5.61 -2.49
CA PRO A 29 11.58 -5.60 -3.83
C PRO A 29 10.17 -6.19 -3.86
N GLY A 30 9.24 -5.51 -4.52
CA GLY A 30 7.82 -5.88 -4.59
C GLY A 30 7.00 -5.55 -3.33
N ALA A 31 7.61 -5.00 -2.27
CA ALA A 31 6.89 -4.68 -1.04
C ALA A 31 6.34 -3.25 -0.98
N ASN A 32 7.04 -2.29 -1.53
CA ASN A 32 6.75 -0.87 -1.43
C ASN A 32 6.49 -0.25 -2.81
N THR A 33 5.83 0.90 -2.85
CA THR A 33 5.80 1.75 -4.05
C THR A 33 7.22 1.93 -4.57
N THR A 34 7.41 1.83 -5.87
CA THR A 34 8.73 2.04 -6.45
C THR A 34 8.97 3.53 -6.74
N PRO A 35 10.21 4.02 -6.66
CA PRO A 35 10.48 5.43 -6.93
C PRO A 35 10.12 5.84 -8.37
N TRP A 36 10.27 4.96 -9.36
CA TRP A 36 9.86 5.25 -10.75
C TRP A 36 8.34 5.28 -10.92
N GLN A 37 7.57 4.48 -10.16
CA GLN A 37 6.12 4.56 -10.14
C GLN A 37 5.67 5.91 -9.59
N LEU A 38 6.21 6.32 -8.44
CA LEU A 38 5.91 7.61 -7.82
C LEU A 38 6.29 8.78 -8.73
N GLU A 39 7.53 8.79 -9.28
CA GLU A 39 8.01 9.84 -10.19
C GLU A 39 7.19 9.87 -11.49
N GLY A 40 6.91 8.71 -12.08
CA GLY A 40 6.14 8.59 -13.31
C GLY A 40 4.71 9.09 -13.18
N VAL A 41 4.04 8.78 -12.07
CA VAL A 41 2.67 9.26 -11.78
C VAL A 41 2.67 10.76 -11.50
N ALA A 42 3.57 11.25 -10.65
CA ALA A 42 3.68 12.68 -10.35
C ALA A 42 3.90 13.49 -11.64
N ARG A 43 4.84 13.07 -12.47
CA ARG A 43 5.12 13.72 -13.75
C ARG A 43 3.92 13.68 -14.71
N THR A 44 3.24 12.54 -14.83
CA THR A 44 2.07 12.41 -15.70
C THR A 44 0.94 13.35 -15.27
N LEU A 45 0.72 13.50 -13.95
CA LEU A 45 -0.28 14.42 -13.43
C LEU A 45 0.11 15.88 -13.69
N ILE A 46 1.35 16.27 -13.42
CA ILE A 46 1.86 17.63 -13.69
C ILE A 46 1.76 17.97 -15.18
N ASP A 47 2.22 17.08 -16.06
CA ASP A 47 2.12 17.24 -17.53
C ASP A 47 0.63 17.26 -17.97
N GLY A 48 -0.26 16.66 -17.16
CA GLY A 48 -1.71 16.65 -17.32
C GLY A 48 -2.43 17.92 -16.87
N GLY A 49 -1.72 18.84 -16.19
CA GLY A 49 -2.27 20.09 -15.68
C GLY A 49 -2.68 20.08 -14.21
N PHE A 50 -2.50 18.96 -13.50
CA PHE A 50 -2.74 18.87 -12.06
C PHE A 50 -1.60 19.59 -11.30
N GLN A 51 -1.89 20.72 -10.69
CA GLN A 51 -0.86 21.59 -10.09
C GLN A 51 -0.67 21.35 -8.60
N ASP A 52 -1.70 20.89 -7.90
CA ASP A 52 -1.69 20.71 -6.45
C ASP A 52 -1.59 19.22 -6.09
N LEU A 53 -0.34 18.72 -6.05
CA LEU A 53 -0.03 17.36 -5.66
C LEU A 53 0.49 17.32 -4.21
N VAL A 54 0.06 16.34 -3.44
CA VAL A 54 0.52 16.10 -2.07
C VAL A 54 0.70 14.62 -1.84
N CYS A 55 1.74 14.22 -1.12
CA CYS A 55 1.88 12.86 -0.62
C CYS A 55 1.36 12.78 0.82
N VAL A 56 0.60 11.75 1.17
CA VAL A 56 0.10 11.56 2.53
C VAL A 56 0.62 10.25 3.11
N GLN A 57 1.35 10.38 4.21
CA GLN A 57 1.89 9.26 4.97
C GLN A 57 1.06 8.95 6.21
N ASN A 58 1.19 7.73 6.67
CA ASN A 58 0.44 7.26 7.82
C ASN A 58 1.32 6.64 8.90
N LYS A 59 0.89 6.79 10.14
CA LYS A 59 1.51 6.07 11.25
C LYS A 59 1.15 4.58 11.18
N THR A 60 2.14 3.74 11.34
CA THR A 60 1.98 2.33 11.66
C THR A 60 2.62 2.02 13.00
N VAL A 61 2.23 0.91 13.62
CA VAL A 61 2.83 0.51 14.92
C VAL A 61 4.25 -0.05 14.79
N VAL A 62 4.66 -0.46 13.58
CA VAL A 62 5.95 -1.17 13.34
C VAL A 62 6.75 -0.63 12.15
N ILE A 63 6.29 0.42 11.48
CA ILE A 63 6.97 0.98 10.31
C ILE A 63 7.20 2.47 10.54
N ASN A 64 8.44 2.89 10.38
CA ASN A 64 8.80 4.29 10.41
C ASN A 64 8.64 4.89 9.00
N ALA A 65 7.71 5.84 8.84
CA ALA A 65 7.41 6.47 7.56
C ALA A 65 8.62 7.22 7.00
N PHE A 66 9.29 8.04 7.82
CA PHE A 66 10.47 8.83 7.41
C PHE A 66 11.61 7.95 6.91
N LYS A 67 11.92 6.86 7.66
CA LYS A 67 12.90 5.86 7.24
C LYS A 67 12.46 5.15 5.95
N GLY A 68 11.16 4.93 5.79
CA GLY A 68 10.59 4.33 4.59
C GLY A 68 10.75 5.21 3.36
N GLU A 69 10.45 6.50 3.47
CA GLU A 69 10.63 7.49 2.40
C GLU A 69 12.10 7.59 1.96
N ASP A 70 13.01 7.68 2.92
CA ASP A 70 14.45 7.77 2.66
C ASP A 70 14.98 6.48 2.00
N LEU A 71 14.75 5.32 2.60
CA LEU A 71 15.29 4.05 2.10
C LEU A 71 14.67 3.60 0.77
N ASN A 72 13.44 4.01 0.46
CA ASN A 72 12.80 3.73 -0.83
C ASN A 72 13.00 4.86 -1.85
N ASN A 73 13.83 5.87 -1.53
CA ASN A 73 14.27 6.95 -2.43
C ASN A 73 13.10 7.85 -2.92
N TYR A 74 12.11 8.15 -2.06
CA TYR A 74 11.04 9.08 -2.40
C TYR A 74 11.45 10.54 -2.20
N VAL A 75 12.29 10.81 -1.23
CA VAL A 75 12.74 12.16 -0.87
C VAL A 75 13.22 12.97 -2.09
N PRO A 76 14.08 12.45 -3.00
CA PRO A 76 14.50 13.18 -4.20
C PRO A 76 13.36 13.55 -5.14
N ILE A 77 12.30 12.74 -5.16
CA ILE A 77 11.12 12.97 -6.01
C ILE A 77 10.30 14.10 -5.43
N PHE A 78 10.05 14.06 -4.11
CA PHE A 78 9.34 15.13 -3.41
C PHE A 78 10.04 16.48 -3.58
N HIS A 79 11.36 16.52 -3.44
CA HIS A 79 12.14 17.75 -3.67
C HIS A 79 12.09 18.23 -5.12
N ARG A 80 12.25 17.31 -6.08
CA ARG A 80 12.32 17.66 -7.51
C ARG A 80 11.04 18.26 -8.03
N TYR A 81 9.89 17.74 -7.59
CA TYR A 81 8.57 18.14 -8.05
C TYR A 81 7.83 19.02 -7.05
N GLU A 82 8.51 19.47 -6.00
CA GLU A 82 7.96 20.34 -4.95
C GLU A 82 6.68 19.76 -4.32
N ILE A 83 6.63 18.43 -4.16
CA ILE A 83 5.47 17.72 -3.59
C ILE A 83 5.57 17.76 -2.06
N PRO A 84 4.68 18.46 -1.36
CA PRO A 84 4.64 18.43 0.10
C PRO A 84 4.25 17.04 0.61
N VAL A 85 4.76 16.67 1.79
CA VAL A 85 4.43 15.41 2.46
C VAL A 85 3.72 15.73 3.76
N LEU A 86 2.49 15.26 3.89
CA LEU A 86 1.68 15.36 5.10
C LEU A 86 1.60 14.02 5.82
N TYR A 87 1.49 14.09 7.14
CA TYR A 87 1.51 12.90 8.01
C TYR A 87 0.23 12.88 8.86
N ASN A 88 -0.57 11.84 8.75
CA ASN A 88 -1.82 11.72 9.51
C ASN A 88 -1.61 11.56 11.05
N PHE A 89 -0.38 11.73 11.49
CA PHE A 89 0.04 11.65 12.89
C PHE A 89 0.87 12.85 13.36
N ARG A 90 1.08 13.84 12.48
CA ARG A 90 1.75 15.09 12.83
C ARG A 90 0.69 16.14 13.13
N GLU A 91 0.84 16.82 14.26
CA GLU A 91 0.00 17.94 14.63
C GLU A 91 0.09 19.07 13.59
N GLY A 92 -1.04 19.58 13.15
CA GLY A 92 -1.15 20.64 12.15
C GLY A 92 -1.22 20.16 10.70
N ASP A 93 -0.92 18.89 10.39
CA ASP A 93 -1.03 18.39 9.02
C ASP A 93 -2.48 18.01 8.67
N MET A 94 -3.20 17.39 9.59
CA MET A 94 -4.63 17.04 9.48
C MET A 94 -5.22 16.63 10.82
N GLU A 95 -6.55 16.66 10.91
CA GLU A 95 -7.28 16.24 12.09
C GLU A 95 -8.14 14.99 11.83
N TRP A 96 -8.29 14.15 12.86
CA TRP A 96 -9.21 13.02 12.82
C TRP A 96 -10.61 13.48 13.20
N VAL A 97 -11.50 13.54 12.22
CA VAL A 97 -12.89 14.01 12.41
C VAL A 97 -13.88 12.85 12.43
N PRO A 98 -15.00 12.93 13.19
CA PRO A 98 -16.09 11.97 13.08
C PRO A 98 -16.66 11.95 11.67
N TYR A 99 -16.94 10.75 11.16
CA TYR A 99 -17.54 10.55 9.86
C TYR A 99 -18.67 9.55 9.92
N THR A 100 -19.82 9.89 9.35
CA THR A 100 -20.95 8.99 9.22
C THR A 100 -21.09 8.60 7.75
N PRO A 101 -20.71 7.36 7.35
CA PRO A 101 -20.88 6.90 5.99
C PRO A 101 -22.35 6.89 5.57
N LYS A 102 -22.60 7.17 4.29
CA LYS A 102 -23.94 7.03 3.68
C LYS A 102 -24.23 5.58 3.33
N ALA A 103 -23.18 4.84 2.92
CA ALA A 103 -23.27 3.42 2.63
C ALA A 103 -23.38 2.61 3.92
N GLU A 104 -24.14 1.51 3.87
CA GLU A 104 -24.17 0.53 4.94
C GLU A 104 -22.78 -0.09 5.12
N MET A 105 -22.27 -0.12 6.35
CA MET A 105 -20.99 -0.70 6.70
C MET A 105 -21.17 -2.18 7.05
N ARG A 106 -20.30 -3.04 6.52
CA ARG A 106 -20.32 -4.48 6.80
C ARG A 106 -19.57 -4.84 8.09
N ALA A 107 -18.57 -4.01 8.47
CA ALA A 107 -17.71 -4.30 9.63
C ALA A 107 -17.36 -3.09 10.48
N LEU A 108 -17.16 -1.91 9.90
CA LEU A 108 -16.60 -0.79 10.64
C LEU A 108 -17.48 -0.31 11.81
N ASP A 109 -18.80 -0.39 11.70
CA ASP A 109 -19.74 -0.04 12.77
C ASP A 109 -19.60 -0.93 14.00
N HIS A 110 -19.30 -2.23 13.77
CA HIS A 110 -19.10 -3.19 14.85
C HIS A 110 -17.71 -3.08 15.50
N ILE A 111 -16.73 -2.68 14.70
CA ILE A 111 -15.34 -2.55 15.13
C ILE A 111 -15.14 -1.26 15.93
N TYR A 112 -15.80 -0.19 15.49
CA TYR A 112 -15.75 1.15 16.07
C TYR A 112 -17.14 1.62 16.54
N PRO A 113 -17.69 1.02 17.62
CA PRO A 113 -19.02 1.39 18.13
C PRO A 113 -19.07 2.84 18.64
N GLU A 114 -17.92 3.45 18.92
CA GLU A 114 -17.75 4.86 19.26
C GLU A 114 -17.86 5.81 18.06
N GLY A 115 -17.99 5.25 16.85
CA GLY A 115 -18.05 5.96 15.59
C GLY A 115 -16.76 5.91 14.78
N ILE A 116 -16.93 6.04 13.47
CA ILE A 116 -15.82 6.06 12.52
C ILE A 116 -15.22 7.47 12.51
N ARG A 117 -13.88 7.53 12.46
CA ARG A 117 -13.14 8.79 12.32
C ARG A 117 -12.17 8.65 11.14
N ILE A 118 -12.12 9.69 10.31
CA ILE A 118 -11.22 9.77 9.15
C ILE A 118 -10.41 11.07 9.21
N PRO A 119 -9.26 11.16 8.53
CA PRO A 119 -8.57 12.44 8.41
C PRO A 119 -9.37 13.41 7.55
N ASP A 120 -9.59 14.63 8.05
CA ASP A 120 -10.32 15.69 7.35
C ASP A 120 -9.70 16.07 6.02
N TYR A 121 -8.37 16.02 5.93
CA TYR A 121 -7.62 16.37 4.73
C TYR A 121 -7.99 15.52 3.50
N PHE A 122 -8.49 14.30 3.68
CA PHE A 122 -8.90 13.43 2.57
C PHE A 122 -10.21 13.86 1.91
N ILE A 123 -11.07 14.60 2.63
CA ILE A 123 -12.40 14.97 2.16
C ILE A 123 -12.29 16.02 1.05
N GLY A 124 -12.95 15.76 -0.09
CA GLY A 124 -13.00 16.68 -1.23
C GLY A 124 -11.73 16.75 -2.06
N LYS A 125 -10.80 15.81 -1.92
CA LYS A 125 -9.56 15.72 -2.71
C LYS A 125 -9.55 14.47 -3.57
N ASN A 126 -8.89 14.55 -4.74
CA ASN A 126 -8.59 13.32 -5.48
C ASN A 126 -7.62 12.43 -4.72
N ILE A 127 -7.65 11.14 -5.00
CA ILE A 127 -6.64 10.21 -4.52
C ILE A 127 -6.13 9.31 -5.64
N VAL A 128 -4.80 9.20 -5.77
CA VAL A 128 -4.14 8.26 -6.67
C VAL A 128 -3.37 7.25 -5.84
N HIS A 129 -3.84 6.01 -5.83
CA HIS A 129 -3.19 4.91 -5.14
C HIS A 129 -2.02 4.36 -5.94
N LEU A 130 -0.91 4.11 -5.26
CA LEU A 130 0.33 3.58 -5.84
C LEU A 130 0.71 2.22 -5.21
N PRO A 131 -0.15 1.19 -5.33
CA PRO A 131 0.14 -0.14 -4.80
C PRO A 131 1.15 -0.89 -5.68
N THR A 132 1.64 -2.03 -5.18
CA THR A 132 2.46 -2.98 -5.92
C THR A 132 1.75 -4.34 -6.01
N VAL A 133 2.03 -5.08 -7.09
CA VAL A 133 1.54 -6.47 -7.25
C VAL A 133 2.24 -7.35 -6.24
N LYS A 134 1.52 -7.84 -5.21
CA LYS A 134 2.09 -8.68 -4.15
C LYS A 134 1.08 -9.50 -3.40
N CYS A 135 1.54 -10.63 -2.87
CA CYS A 135 0.79 -11.46 -1.94
C CYS A 135 0.61 -10.79 -0.57
N HIS A 136 -0.39 -11.27 0.17
CA HIS A 136 -0.65 -10.88 1.55
C HIS A 136 -1.24 -12.04 2.35
N ILE A 137 -0.71 -12.27 3.57
CA ILE A 137 -1.06 -13.43 4.41
C ILE A 137 -2.53 -13.50 4.83
N TYR A 138 -3.24 -12.36 4.90
CA TYR A 138 -4.65 -12.29 5.33
C TYR A 138 -5.62 -12.16 4.15
N THR A 139 -5.26 -11.39 3.14
CA THR A 139 -6.16 -11.00 2.04
C THR A 139 -5.78 -11.60 0.68
N THR A 140 -4.88 -12.57 0.65
CA THR A 140 -4.31 -13.18 -0.56
C THR A 140 -3.48 -12.19 -1.37
N THR A 141 -4.04 -11.05 -1.74
CA THR A 141 -3.37 -9.94 -2.42
C THR A 141 -3.53 -8.63 -1.62
N THR A 142 -2.73 -7.61 -1.92
CA THR A 142 -2.85 -6.29 -1.29
C THR A 142 -3.70 -5.33 -2.11
N GLY A 143 -3.30 -4.98 -3.29
CA GLY A 143 -4.02 -4.16 -4.26
C GLY A 143 -4.26 -2.70 -3.88
N ALA A 144 -5.06 -2.04 -4.73
CA ALA A 144 -5.45 -0.65 -4.60
C ALA A 144 -6.47 -0.43 -3.46
N MET A 145 -7.46 -1.34 -3.33
CA MET A 145 -8.45 -1.25 -2.27
C MET A 145 -7.80 -1.24 -0.88
N LYS A 146 -6.76 -2.07 -0.67
CA LYS A 146 -6.06 -2.13 0.62
C LYS A 146 -5.15 -0.92 0.87
N ASN A 147 -4.79 -0.16 -0.14
CA ASN A 147 -3.87 0.96 0.03
C ASN A 147 -4.46 2.09 0.90
N ALA A 148 -5.76 2.30 0.85
CA ALA A 148 -6.48 3.24 1.72
C ALA A 148 -6.48 2.84 3.20
N PHE A 149 -6.30 1.55 3.51
CA PHE A 149 -6.22 1.05 4.89
C PHE A 149 -5.16 1.78 5.73
N GLY A 150 -4.06 2.18 5.10
CA GLY A 150 -3.00 2.96 5.73
C GLY A 150 -3.31 4.45 5.90
N GLY A 151 -4.25 5.02 5.14
CA GLY A 151 -4.57 6.45 5.15
C GLY A 151 -5.80 6.77 6.00
N LEU A 152 -6.90 6.06 5.76
CA LEU A 152 -8.21 6.35 6.33
C LEU A 152 -8.45 5.78 7.73
N LEU A 153 -7.70 4.78 8.18
CA LEU A 153 -7.82 4.23 9.53
C LEU A 153 -6.62 4.63 10.39
N SER A 154 -6.91 4.97 11.64
CA SER A 154 -5.91 5.30 12.66
C SER A 154 -5.01 4.10 13.01
N THR A 155 -4.13 4.27 13.97
CA THR A 155 -3.30 3.17 14.50
C THR A 155 -4.10 2.00 15.06
N HIS A 156 -5.38 2.23 15.44
CA HIS A 156 -6.29 1.18 15.91
C HIS A 156 -6.80 0.25 14.79
N ARG A 157 -6.42 0.49 13.53
CA ARG A 157 -6.78 -0.37 12.39
C ARG A 157 -6.44 -1.85 12.56
N HIS A 158 -5.53 -2.19 13.49
CA HIS A 158 -5.26 -3.59 13.81
C HIS A 158 -6.47 -4.33 14.41
N TYR A 159 -7.49 -3.64 14.93
CA TYR A 159 -8.75 -4.25 15.39
C TYR A 159 -9.53 -4.88 14.22
N THR A 160 -9.31 -4.44 13.00
CA THR A 160 -10.07 -4.86 11.83
C THR A 160 -9.58 -6.18 11.20
N HIS A 161 -8.43 -6.73 11.61
CA HIS A 161 -7.82 -7.87 10.91
C HIS A 161 -8.72 -9.11 10.85
N THR A 162 -9.59 -9.33 11.84
CA THR A 162 -10.56 -10.43 11.80
C THR A 162 -11.66 -10.23 10.74
N TRP A 163 -11.96 -8.99 10.40
CA TRP A 163 -12.97 -8.54 9.44
C TRP A 163 -12.31 -7.77 8.30
N ILE A 164 -11.12 -8.21 7.91
CA ILE A 164 -10.29 -7.41 6.99
C ILE A 164 -10.93 -7.26 5.62
N HIS A 165 -11.61 -8.29 5.11
CA HIS A 165 -12.23 -8.27 3.80
C HIS A 165 -13.42 -7.31 3.76
N GLU A 166 -14.31 -7.39 4.74
CA GLU A 166 -15.43 -6.46 4.92
C GLU A 166 -14.94 -5.04 5.15
N THR A 167 -13.89 -4.88 5.95
CA THR A 167 -13.27 -3.57 6.20
C THR A 167 -12.74 -2.93 4.91
N LEU A 168 -12.10 -3.69 4.02
CA LEU A 168 -11.58 -3.14 2.75
C LEU A 168 -12.72 -2.71 1.83
N ARG A 169 -13.83 -3.46 1.80
CA ARG A 169 -15.04 -3.07 1.08
C ARG A 169 -15.62 -1.77 1.67
N ASP A 170 -15.73 -1.67 2.99
CA ASP A 170 -16.26 -0.49 3.68
C ASP A 170 -15.40 0.76 3.41
N LEU A 171 -14.08 0.61 3.45
CA LEU A 171 -13.16 1.70 3.12
C LEU A 171 -13.29 2.16 1.67
N LEU A 172 -13.54 1.26 0.72
CA LEU A 172 -13.80 1.67 -0.66
C LEU A 172 -15.11 2.45 -0.77
N ALA A 173 -16.17 2.02 -0.06
CA ALA A 173 -17.43 2.76 -0.02
C ALA A 173 -17.23 4.19 0.52
N ILE A 174 -16.50 4.34 1.64
CA ILE A 174 -16.15 5.65 2.21
C ILE A 174 -15.35 6.48 1.21
N GLN A 175 -14.34 5.91 0.55
CA GLN A 175 -13.54 6.63 -0.44
C GLN A 175 -14.40 7.19 -1.57
N LYS A 176 -15.35 6.41 -2.08
CA LYS A 176 -16.27 6.86 -3.13
C LYS A 176 -17.20 7.98 -2.69
N GLU A 177 -17.39 8.18 -1.39
CA GLU A 177 -18.18 9.30 -0.83
C GLU A 177 -17.34 10.57 -0.65
N ILE A 178 -16.07 10.45 -0.28
CA ILE A 178 -15.25 11.60 0.14
C ILE A 178 -14.34 12.15 -0.96
N HIS A 179 -13.97 11.33 -1.97
CA HIS A 179 -13.09 11.75 -3.05
C HIS A 179 -13.90 12.09 -4.31
N PRO A 180 -13.68 13.26 -4.95
CA PRO A 180 -14.27 13.57 -6.24
C PRO A 180 -13.69 12.68 -7.34
N GLY A 181 -12.44 12.23 -7.20
CA GLY A 181 -11.77 11.32 -8.13
C GLY A 181 -10.89 10.30 -7.41
N ILE A 182 -10.96 9.06 -7.87
CA ILE A 182 -10.12 7.96 -7.39
C ILE A 182 -9.47 7.27 -8.57
N PHE A 183 -8.15 7.10 -8.50
CA PHE A 183 -7.40 6.41 -9.52
C PHE A 183 -6.34 5.50 -8.88
N ALA A 184 -5.90 4.48 -9.59
CA ALA A 184 -4.83 3.60 -9.12
C ALA A 184 -3.83 3.33 -10.25
N VAL A 185 -2.56 3.33 -9.91
CA VAL A 185 -1.46 2.85 -10.77
C VAL A 185 -0.70 1.81 -9.97
N MET A 186 -0.78 0.54 -10.39
CA MET A 186 -0.18 -0.58 -9.67
C MET A 186 1.09 -1.06 -10.38
N ASP A 187 2.19 -1.07 -9.67
CA ASP A 187 3.48 -1.52 -10.19
C ASP A 187 3.69 -3.04 -9.98
N GLY A 188 3.95 -3.72 -11.06
CA GLY A 188 4.38 -5.11 -11.14
C GLY A 188 5.70 -5.26 -11.90
N THR A 189 6.54 -4.23 -11.99
CA THR A 189 7.89 -4.36 -12.57
C THR A 189 8.68 -5.43 -11.82
N THR A 190 8.60 -5.38 -10.49
CA THR A 190 9.00 -6.45 -9.59
C THR A 190 7.86 -6.72 -8.62
N ALA A 191 7.20 -7.84 -8.76
CA ALA A 191 6.12 -8.28 -7.90
C ALA A 191 6.63 -9.06 -6.68
N GLY A 192 5.79 -9.16 -5.64
CA GLY A 192 6.12 -9.84 -4.40
C GLY A 192 5.37 -11.16 -4.22
N ASP A 193 6.03 -12.31 -4.47
CA ASP A 193 5.49 -13.64 -4.17
C ASP A 193 5.86 -14.07 -2.74
N GLY A 194 4.98 -14.77 -2.03
CA GLY A 194 5.27 -15.32 -0.70
C GLY A 194 4.42 -14.73 0.43
N PRO A 195 4.84 -14.92 1.69
CA PRO A 195 4.06 -14.53 2.88
C PRO A 195 4.13 -13.01 3.14
N GLY A 196 3.59 -12.22 2.19
CA GLY A 196 3.56 -10.77 2.30
C GLY A 196 2.76 -10.23 3.49
N PRO A 197 2.83 -8.92 3.72
CA PRO A 197 3.23 -7.86 2.78
C PRO A 197 4.72 -7.46 2.82
N ARG A 198 5.55 -8.07 3.66
CA ARG A 198 6.97 -7.70 3.86
C ARG A 198 7.94 -8.75 3.35
N LEU A 199 7.62 -10.02 3.55
CA LEU A 199 8.49 -11.15 3.24
C LEU A 199 8.14 -11.70 1.87
N HIS A 200 8.90 -11.30 0.86
CA HIS A 200 8.64 -11.65 -0.53
C HIS A 200 9.83 -12.32 -1.20
N SER A 201 9.51 -13.18 -2.17
CA SER A 201 10.45 -13.57 -3.23
C SER A 201 10.16 -12.64 -4.42
N PRO A 202 11.11 -11.80 -4.85
CA PRO A 202 10.90 -10.90 -5.98
C PRO A 202 10.67 -11.67 -7.27
N VAL A 203 9.61 -11.34 -7.99
CA VAL A 203 9.28 -11.90 -9.31
C VAL A 203 9.28 -10.76 -10.32
N LYS A 204 10.15 -10.86 -11.33
CA LYS A 204 10.14 -9.92 -12.45
C LYS A 204 8.93 -10.19 -13.33
N MET A 205 7.98 -9.25 -13.37
CA MET A 205 6.79 -9.36 -14.21
C MET A 205 6.82 -8.34 -15.36
N ASP A 206 7.46 -7.17 -15.16
CA ASP A 206 7.52 -6.06 -16.14
C ASP A 206 6.13 -5.55 -16.54
N ILE A 207 5.22 -5.45 -15.57
CA ILE A 207 3.83 -5.06 -15.78
C ILE A 207 3.53 -3.76 -15.02
N LEU A 208 2.73 -2.92 -15.64
CA LEU A 208 2.12 -1.74 -15.02
C LEU A 208 0.61 -1.76 -15.30
N LEU A 209 -0.20 -1.64 -14.27
CA LEU A 209 -1.65 -1.56 -14.37
C LEU A 209 -2.14 -0.18 -13.97
N ALA A 210 -3.21 0.30 -14.59
CA ALA A 210 -3.84 1.55 -14.22
C ALA A 210 -5.36 1.45 -14.40
N SER A 211 -6.14 1.98 -13.44
CA SER A 211 -7.60 2.00 -13.51
C SER A 211 -8.20 3.03 -12.55
N ALA A 212 -9.35 3.56 -12.90
CA ALA A 212 -10.23 4.30 -11.98
C ALA A 212 -11.11 3.36 -11.12
N ASP A 213 -11.20 2.08 -11.50
CA ASP A 213 -11.89 1.05 -10.71
C ASP A 213 -10.88 0.25 -9.89
N GLN A 214 -10.91 0.45 -8.55
CA GLN A 214 -10.00 -0.22 -7.62
C GLN A 214 -10.27 -1.71 -7.49
N VAL A 215 -11.51 -2.15 -7.72
CA VAL A 215 -11.89 -3.57 -7.71
C VAL A 215 -11.37 -4.25 -8.96
N ALA A 216 -11.53 -3.61 -10.12
CA ALA A 216 -11.07 -4.14 -11.40
C ALA A 216 -9.54 -4.30 -11.46
N ILE A 217 -8.79 -3.28 -11.03
CA ILE A 217 -7.31 -3.38 -11.02
C ILE A 217 -6.83 -4.49 -10.07
N ASP A 218 -7.45 -4.65 -8.91
CA ASP A 218 -7.13 -5.71 -7.94
C ASP A 218 -7.49 -7.09 -8.49
N ALA A 219 -8.62 -7.23 -9.19
CA ALA A 219 -9.04 -8.47 -9.83
C ALA A 219 -8.09 -8.90 -10.95
N VAL A 220 -7.70 -7.97 -11.82
CA VAL A 220 -6.72 -8.23 -12.90
C VAL A 220 -5.37 -8.61 -12.32
N ALA A 221 -4.89 -7.89 -11.30
CA ALA A 221 -3.64 -8.23 -10.62
C ALA A 221 -3.68 -9.62 -9.97
N ALA A 222 -4.78 -9.97 -9.30
CA ALA A 222 -4.97 -11.30 -8.71
C ALA A 222 -4.92 -12.40 -9.77
N LYS A 223 -5.59 -12.21 -10.92
CA LYS A 223 -5.57 -13.16 -12.03
C LYS A 223 -4.19 -13.29 -12.66
N LEU A 224 -3.45 -12.21 -12.81
CA LEU A 224 -2.05 -12.23 -13.27
C LEU A 224 -1.15 -13.02 -12.32
N MET A 225 -1.39 -12.94 -11.02
CA MET A 225 -0.66 -13.72 -10.01
C MET A 225 -1.06 -15.21 -9.99
N GLY A 226 -2.13 -15.58 -10.71
CA GLY A 226 -2.63 -16.97 -10.79
C GLY A 226 -3.71 -17.31 -9.76
N PHE A 227 -4.29 -16.31 -9.09
CA PHE A 227 -5.44 -16.50 -8.19
C PHE A 227 -6.77 -16.30 -8.94
N ASP A 228 -7.83 -16.92 -8.42
CA ASP A 228 -9.20 -16.59 -8.80
C ASP A 228 -9.64 -15.32 -8.05
N PRO A 229 -9.89 -14.20 -8.74
CA PRO A 229 -10.27 -12.95 -8.08
C PRO A 229 -11.56 -13.07 -7.28
N MET A 230 -12.55 -13.83 -7.79
CA MET A 230 -13.85 -13.99 -7.14
C MET A 230 -13.80 -14.92 -5.93
N ALA A 231 -12.73 -15.71 -5.76
CA ALA A 231 -12.44 -16.45 -4.54
C ALA A 231 -11.78 -15.58 -3.44
N ILE A 232 -11.42 -14.32 -3.75
CA ILE A 232 -10.86 -13.36 -2.79
C ILE A 232 -12.01 -12.50 -2.25
N ASP A 233 -12.37 -12.69 -0.99
CA ASP A 233 -13.60 -12.12 -0.41
C ASP A 233 -13.70 -10.60 -0.56
N TYR A 234 -12.64 -9.81 -0.35
CA TYR A 234 -12.76 -8.36 -0.44
C TYR A 234 -13.06 -7.87 -1.87
N ILE A 235 -12.57 -8.58 -2.90
CA ILE A 235 -12.89 -8.30 -4.31
C ILE A 235 -14.33 -8.69 -4.59
N ARG A 236 -14.71 -9.90 -4.18
CA ARG A 236 -16.07 -10.42 -4.37
C ARG A 236 -17.12 -9.55 -3.69
N LEU A 237 -16.92 -9.20 -2.41
CA LEU A 237 -17.84 -8.36 -1.65
C LEU A 237 -18.02 -6.96 -2.28
N ALA A 238 -16.93 -6.36 -2.75
CA ALA A 238 -17.01 -5.07 -3.42
C ALA A 238 -17.71 -5.14 -4.77
N HIS A 239 -17.52 -6.24 -5.51
CA HIS A 239 -18.25 -6.51 -6.75
C HIS A 239 -19.75 -6.71 -6.51
N GLU A 240 -20.11 -7.55 -5.55
CA GLU A 240 -21.51 -7.85 -5.18
C GLU A 240 -22.25 -6.58 -4.73
N ASP A 241 -21.57 -5.65 -4.07
CA ASP A 241 -22.13 -4.37 -3.62
C ASP A 241 -22.09 -3.26 -4.69
N GLY A 242 -21.65 -3.56 -5.91
CA GLY A 242 -21.62 -2.60 -7.02
C GLY A 242 -20.56 -1.50 -6.85
N LEU A 243 -19.54 -1.72 -6.03
CA LEU A 243 -18.45 -0.76 -5.83
C LEU A 243 -17.37 -0.81 -6.93
N GLY A 244 -17.43 -1.80 -7.80
CA GLY A 244 -16.55 -1.98 -8.94
C GLY A 244 -16.66 -3.38 -9.53
N VAL A 245 -15.87 -3.69 -10.56
CA VAL A 245 -15.97 -4.94 -11.31
C VAL A 245 -14.90 -5.94 -10.88
N GLY A 246 -15.28 -7.02 -10.19
CA GLY A 246 -14.38 -8.08 -9.74
C GLY A 246 -14.24 -9.25 -10.73
N ASP A 247 -15.22 -9.47 -11.59
CA ASP A 247 -15.18 -10.50 -12.63
C ASP A 247 -14.38 -10.00 -13.83
N VAL A 248 -13.20 -10.58 -14.04
CA VAL A 248 -12.27 -10.17 -15.11
C VAL A 248 -12.88 -10.33 -16.51
N SER A 249 -13.88 -11.22 -16.69
CA SER A 249 -14.56 -11.37 -17.98
C SER A 249 -15.44 -10.16 -18.37
N GLN A 250 -15.75 -9.30 -17.39
CA GLN A 250 -16.54 -8.08 -17.56
C GLN A 250 -15.68 -6.82 -17.61
N ILE A 251 -14.35 -6.97 -17.50
CA ILE A 251 -13.40 -5.85 -17.50
C ILE A 251 -12.85 -5.65 -18.91
N GLU A 252 -13.01 -4.45 -19.45
CA GLU A 252 -12.32 -4.06 -20.68
C GLU A 252 -10.83 -3.83 -20.37
N LEU A 253 -9.96 -4.55 -21.09
CA LEU A 253 -8.52 -4.44 -20.97
C LEU A 253 -7.96 -3.71 -22.20
N VAL A 254 -7.28 -2.59 -21.96
CA VAL A 254 -6.65 -1.78 -23.01
C VAL A 254 -5.14 -1.79 -22.86
N GLY A 255 -4.41 -1.73 -23.96
CA GLY A 255 -2.95 -1.79 -23.99
C GLY A 255 -2.43 -3.18 -24.38
N ASP A 256 -1.35 -3.62 -23.73
CA ASP A 256 -0.75 -4.92 -24.04
C ASP A 256 -1.61 -6.08 -23.50
N GLU A 257 -1.61 -7.19 -24.24
CA GLU A 257 -2.33 -8.40 -23.80
C GLU A 257 -1.75 -8.93 -22.49
N PRO A 258 -2.57 -9.11 -21.44
CA PRO A 258 -2.08 -9.56 -20.14
C PRO A 258 -1.66 -11.02 -20.18
N PRO A 259 -0.48 -11.39 -19.66
CA PRO A 259 0.04 -12.74 -19.68
C PRO A 259 -0.63 -13.63 -18.60
N PHE A 260 -1.96 -13.77 -18.66
CA PHE A 260 -2.69 -14.64 -17.75
C PHE A 260 -2.20 -16.09 -17.83
N GLY A 261 -2.12 -16.75 -16.68
CA GLY A 261 -1.64 -18.13 -16.58
C GLY A 261 -0.12 -18.30 -16.63
N ARG A 262 0.64 -17.21 -16.82
CA ARG A 262 2.11 -17.26 -16.82
C ARG A 262 2.69 -17.39 -15.41
N TYR A 263 2.05 -16.78 -14.43
CA TYR A 263 2.54 -16.73 -13.06
C TYR A 263 1.63 -17.51 -12.12
N HIS A 264 2.22 -18.15 -11.10
CA HIS A 264 1.51 -18.94 -10.11
C HIS A 264 2.08 -18.63 -8.73
N PHE A 265 1.64 -17.51 -8.16
CA PHE A 265 2.08 -17.05 -6.85
C PHE A 265 1.52 -17.92 -5.74
N LYS A 266 2.24 -17.98 -4.64
CA LYS A 266 1.88 -18.76 -3.46
C LYS A 266 2.06 -17.92 -2.21
N LEU A 267 1.12 -18.00 -1.29
CA LEU A 267 1.24 -17.30 0.01
C LEU A 267 2.41 -17.82 0.85
N GLY A 268 2.96 -18.99 0.49
CA GLY A 268 4.09 -19.60 1.19
C GLY A 268 3.77 -19.96 2.64
N PHE A 269 4.76 -20.59 3.28
CA PHE A 269 4.74 -20.85 4.71
C PHE A 269 5.72 -19.91 5.41
N ASP A 270 5.25 -19.29 6.50
CA ASP A 270 6.09 -18.51 7.41
C ASP A 270 5.54 -18.66 8.82
N PHE A 271 6.44 -18.72 9.80
CA PHE A 271 6.05 -18.86 11.20
C PHE A 271 5.16 -17.71 11.67
N HIS A 272 5.44 -16.49 11.22
CA HIS A 272 4.62 -15.33 11.52
C HIS A 272 3.18 -15.51 11.03
N ARG A 273 2.99 -16.10 9.83
CA ARG A 273 1.64 -16.42 9.30
C ARG A 273 0.87 -17.36 10.21
N VAL A 274 1.54 -18.37 10.76
CA VAL A 274 0.91 -19.31 11.71
C VAL A 274 0.50 -18.60 12.99
N MET A 275 1.40 -17.83 13.59
CA MET A 275 1.11 -17.05 14.80
C MET A 275 -0.02 -16.04 14.58
N ALA A 276 0.00 -15.37 13.44
CA ALA A 276 -1.04 -14.45 13.02
C ALA A 276 -2.40 -15.15 12.84
N TRP A 277 -2.43 -16.35 12.24
CA TRP A 277 -3.65 -17.14 12.14
C TRP A 277 -4.24 -17.49 13.50
N PHE A 278 -3.41 -17.95 14.46
CA PHE A 278 -3.85 -18.22 15.81
C PHE A 278 -4.43 -16.97 16.49
N ALA A 279 -3.80 -15.82 16.32
CA ALA A 279 -4.24 -14.56 16.91
C ALA A 279 -5.57 -14.05 16.33
N TRP A 280 -5.78 -14.15 15.03
CA TRP A 280 -6.92 -13.50 14.34
C TRP A 280 -8.09 -14.45 14.04
N TYR A 281 -7.81 -15.71 13.73
CA TYR A 281 -8.80 -16.67 13.25
C TYR A 281 -8.86 -17.94 14.10
N GLY A 282 -7.80 -18.27 14.83
CA GLY A 282 -7.63 -19.50 15.57
C GLY A 282 -8.30 -19.50 16.97
N PRO A 283 -8.01 -20.53 17.76
CA PRO A 283 -8.63 -20.71 19.07
C PRO A 283 -8.31 -19.61 20.10
N THR A 284 -7.25 -18.82 19.88
CA THR A 284 -6.88 -17.69 20.75
C THR A 284 -7.62 -16.39 20.42
N LYS A 285 -8.52 -16.41 19.43
CA LYS A 285 -9.33 -15.26 19.01
C LYS A 285 -10.06 -14.57 20.17
N PHE A 286 -10.51 -15.30 21.18
CA PHE A 286 -11.20 -14.76 22.36
C PHE A 286 -10.33 -13.82 23.20
N LEU A 287 -9.00 -13.92 23.10
CA LEU A 287 -8.05 -13.04 23.79
C LEU A 287 -7.81 -11.71 23.06
N GLN A 288 -8.30 -11.54 21.83
CA GLN A 288 -8.02 -10.35 21.02
C GLN A 288 -8.38 -9.04 21.74
N LYS A 289 -9.57 -8.97 22.32
CA LYS A 289 -10.01 -7.75 23.03
C LYS A 289 -9.08 -7.42 24.19
N LEU A 290 -8.65 -8.45 24.92
CA LEU A 290 -7.72 -8.29 26.04
C LEU A 290 -6.33 -7.85 25.59
N VAL A 291 -5.79 -8.48 24.54
CA VAL A 291 -4.43 -8.19 24.06
C VAL A 291 -4.37 -6.89 23.27
N LEU A 292 -5.33 -6.65 22.35
CA LEU A 292 -5.21 -5.55 21.38
C LEU A 292 -5.80 -4.23 21.88
N ARG A 293 -6.76 -4.25 22.83
CA ARG A 293 -7.40 -3.04 23.36
C ARG A 293 -6.86 -2.64 24.76
N THR A 294 -5.75 -3.21 25.19
CA THR A 294 -5.07 -2.88 26.45
C THR A 294 -3.57 -2.64 26.18
N PRO A 295 -2.81 -2.17 27.17
CA PRO A 295 -1.36 -2.03 27.05
C PRO A 295 -0.60 -3.31 26.65
N LEU A 296 -1.23 -4.48 26.75
CA LEU A 296 -0.66 -5.76 26.30
C LEU A 296 -0.38 -5.82 24.79
N VAL A 297 -0.95 -4.91 24.01
CA VAL A 297 -0.67 -4.76 22.58
C VAL A 297 0.81 -4.53 22.28
N ILE A 298 1.57 -4.08 23.25
CA ILE A 298 3.03 -3.92 23.11
C ILE A 298 3.74 -5.24 22.78
N PHE A 299 3.29 -6.38 23.32
CA PHE A 299 3.94 -7.67 23.07
C PHE A 299 3.89 -8.12 21.60
N PRO A 300 2.72 -8.18 20.92
CA PRO A 300 2.69 -8.48 19.48
C PRO A 300 3.39 -7.43 18.61
N ILE A 301 3.45 -6.16 19.04
CA ILE A 301 4.22 -5.11 18.35
C ILE A 301 5.72 -5.43 18.43
N LEU A 302 6.26 -5.61 19.63
CA LEU A 302 7.67 -5.95 19.85
C LEU A 302 8.06 -7.27 19.16
N TYR A 303 7.18 -8.28 19.20
CA TYR A 303 7.39 -9.52 18.47
C TYR A 303 7.50 -9.26 16.97
N SER A 304 6.56 -8.51 16.38
CA SER A 304 6.55 -8.22 14.95
C SER A 304 7.79 -7.42 14.52
N GLU A 305 8.18 -6.41 15.29
CA GLU A 305 9.36 -5.60 15.04
C GLU A 305 10.64 -6.45 15.14
N THR A 306 10.80 -7.18 16.25
CA THR A 306 11.96 -8.05 16.47
C THR A 306 12.09 -9.10 15.36
N TYR A 307 10.99 -9.76 15.03
CA TYR A 307 11.00 -10.79 13.99
C TYR A 307 11.38 -10.24 12.62
N HIS A 308 10.78 -9.13 12.17
CA HIS A 308 11.03 -8.62 10.84
C HIS A 308 12.34 -7.84 10.75
N ASP A 309 12.59 -6.90 11.67
CA ASP A 309 13.67 -5.93 11.52
C ASP A 309 15.00 -6.44 12.06
N TYR A 310 14.99 -7.23 13.14
CA TYR A 310 16.21 -7.72 13.78
C TYR A 310 16.56 -9.17 13.46
N LEU A 311 15.60 -10.01 13.02
CA LEU A 311 15.89 -11.38 12.60
C LEU A 311 15.82 -11.54 11.08
N ARG A 312 14.67 -11.24 10.46
CA ARG A 312 14.47 -11.54 9.04
C ARG A 312 15.30 -10.66 8.13
N TRP A 313 15.29 -9.35 8.36
CA TRP A 313 16.04 -8.44 7.52
C TRP A 313 17.54 -8.75 7.46
N PRO A 314 18.32 -8.79 8.57
CA PRO A 314 19.75 -9.02 8.51
C PRO A 314 20.11 -10.44 8.05
N LEU A 315 19.33 -11.46 8.42
CA LEU A 315 19.69 -12.86 8.19
C LEU A 315 19.32 -13.37 6.79
N LYS A 316 18.26 -12.83 6.16
CA LYS A 316 17.76 -13.35 4.89
C LYS A 316 17.39 -12.26 3.89
N GLU A 317 16.48 -11.35 4.26
CA GLU A 317 15.82 -10.46 3.30
C GLU A 317 16.79 -9.42 2.72
N ARG A 318 17.76 -8.95 3.49
CA ARG A 318 18.85 -8.11 3.00
C ARG A 318 19.68 -8.79 1.91
N GLY A 319 19.86 -10.11 2.00
CA GLY A 319 20.54 -10.90 0.95
C GLY A 319 19.72 -10.96 -0.34
N ILE A 320 18.40 -11.10 -0.24
CA ILE A 320 17.48 -11.06 -1.39
C ILE A 320 17.51 -9.68 -2.04
N TYR A 321 17.42 -8.62 -1.25
CA TYR A 321 17.49 -7.24 -1.72
C TYR A 321 18.82 -6.95 -2.45
N ARG A 322 19.98 -7.36 -1.89
CA ARG A 322 21.27 -7.15 -2.53
C ARG A 322 21.37 -7.87 -3.88
N ARG A 323 20.96 -9.13 -3.95
CA ARG A 323 20.93 -9.88 -5.22
C ARG A 323 20.03 -9.21 -6.25
N TRP A 324 18.86 -8.77 -5.85
CA TRP A 324 17.96 -8.04 -6.75
C TRP A 324 18.59 -6.74 -7.26
N LEU A 325 19.30 -5.99 -6.42
CA LEU A 325 20.03 -4.79 -6.81
C LEU A 325 21.09 -5.09 -7.89
N ASP A 326 21.77 -6.23 -7.79
CA ASP A 326 22.90 -6.56 -8.65
C ASP A 326 22.49 -7.29 -9.93
N GLU A 327 21.44 -8.10 -9.87
CA GLU A 327 21.05 -9.00 -10.97
C GLU A 327 19.82 -8.49 -11.76
N SER A 328 19.02 -7.57 -11.20
CA SER A 328 17.81 -7.08 -11.86
C SER A 328 18.03 -5.72 -12.56
N PRO A 329 17.47 -5.52 -13.78
CA PRO A 329 17.46 -4.21 -14.40
C PRO A 329 16.74 -3.16 -13.54
N TRP A 330 15.71 -3.56 -12.79
CA TRP A 330 14.99 -2.71 -11.84
C TRP A 330 15.84 -2.39 -10.61
N GLY A 331 16.68 -3.31 -10.17
CA GLY A 331 17.70 -3.07 -9.14
C GLY A 331 18.74 -2.03 -9.60
N THR A 332 19.18 -2.12 -10.85
CA THR A 332 20.08 -1.12 -11.46
C THR A 332 19.41 0.27 -11.52
N LEU A 333 18.14 0.34 -11.89
CA LEU A 333 17.39 1.59 -11.86
C LEU A 333 17.27 2.12 -10.43
N PHE A 334 16.98 1.25 -9.46
CA PHE A 334 16.87 1.63 -8.04
C PHE A 334 18.17 2.26 -7.51
N LYS A 335 19.34 1.73 -7.88
CA LYS A 335 20.65 2.31 -7.51
C LYS A 335 20.80 3.75 -8.00
N ARG A 336 20.32 4.08 -9.21
CA ARG A 336 20.34 5.47 -9.71
C ARG A 336 19.48 6.43 -8.85
N TYR A 337 18.36 5.93 -8.32
CA TYR A 337 17.57 6.71 -7.36
C TYR A 337 18.27 6.85 -6.02
N GLN A 338 19.01 5.84 -5.57
CA GLN A 338 19.83 5.91 -4.36
C GLN A 338 20.95 6.97 -4.49
N GLU A 339 21.62 7.02 -5.63
CA GLU A 339 22.64 8.04 -5.92
C GLU A 339 22.06 9.45 -5.85
N ARG A 340 20.87 9.66 -6.42
CA ARG A 340 20.14 10.95 -6.31
C ARG A 340 19.78 11.28 -4.87
N ASN A 341 19.35 10.31 -4.08
CA ASN A 341 19.00 10.49 -2.67
C ASN A 341 20.23 10.85 -1.84
N GLN A 342 21.36 10.18 -2.08
CA GLN A 342 22.62 10.47 -1.40
C GLN A 342 23.14 11.88 -1.72
N ALA A 343 22.98 12.35 -2.95
CA ALA A 343 23.40 13.69 -3.37
C ALA A 343 22.61 14.82 -2.68
N LEU A 344 21.43 14.56 -2.15
CA LEU A 344 20.64 15.53 -1.38
C LEU A 344 21.00 15.58 0.11
N ARG A 345 21.75 14.60 0.61
CA ARG A 345 22.17 14.62 2.01
C ARG A 345 23.28 15.64 2.21
N PRO A 346 23.25 16.44 3.29
CA PRO A 346 24.40 17.27 3.64
C PRO A 346 25.63 16.36 3.79
N PRO A 347 26.83 16.85 3.40
CA PRO A 347 28.06 16.10 3.64
C PRO A 347 28.12 15.75 5.13
N GLU A 348 28.43 14.48 5.44
CA GLU A 348 28.64 14.06 6.84
C GLU A 348 29.69 14.98 7.46
N GLU A 349 29.31 15.78 8.47
CA GLU A 349 30.23 16.59 9.21
C GLU A 349 31.28 15.68 9.88
N GLY A 350 32.48 15.67 9.27
CA GLY A 350 33.70 15.33 9.95
C GLY A 350 33.92 13.90 10.36
N ALA A 351 34.32 13.06 9.41
CA ALA A 351 35.42 12.14 9.72
C ALA A 351 36.70 13.02 9.80
N THR A 352 36.89 13.71 10.88
CA THR A 352 38.20 14.26 11.21
C THR A 352 39.18 13.09 11.31
N THR A 353 39.96 12.91 10.26
CA THR A 353 41.20 12.16 10.30
C THR A 353 42.06 12.73 11.43
N GLY A 354 41.97 12.06 12.60
CA GLY A 354 42.97 12.25 13.63
C GLY A 354 44.32 11.75 13.11
N GLN A 355 45.17 12.70 12.83
CA GLN A 355 46.63 12.46 12.78
C GLN A 355 47.15 12.26 14.18
#